data_a3f4e4ab233130be9c8fdf9c7d9d1aaf
#
_entry.id   a3f4e4ab233130be9c8fdf9c7d9d1aaf
#
_cell.length_a   1.000
_cell.length_b   1.000
_cell.length_c   1.000
_cell.angle_alpha   90.00
_cell.angle_beta   90.00
_cell.angle_gamma   90.00
#
_symmetry.space_group_name_H-M   'P 1'
#
loop_
_entity.id
_entity.type
_entity.pdbx_description
1 polymer ?
#
loop_
_entity_poly.entity_id
_entity_poly.type
_entity_poly.pdbx_seq_one_letter_code
_entity_poly.pdbx_strand_id
1 'polypeptide(L)'
;MTNEIAGRAGKTERVLYLDCLRILSIAAMMLLHISAQNWSSLDLHDPAWMLFDILNGATRWCVPVFLMISGALFLNSLRPISTKKLLLHNVLRVVTAFLFWACVYGFWNFRNGEPAKEAFLSIFSGHYHMWFLFLIVGLYFVSPLLRCVVGDAQVLKYYLLCFAALDFAIPWLMDCLLLVRIPHTVDALTAIRLAYDRLLGYLPSENVFYFVLGSYLASKEIPKKNRVMLYIAGVIGYIGTVLLTRRQSLLNAFLDLTFLRNGSVNVFLMSAAVFVFGKYGMSRRNPGEGLRRAVVYVSQRCFGMYLVHALIIEALNEKFGLNTLTFQPLIATLLILTITFIGSFIISAILNRIPILKKYIV
;
A
#
# COMPACT_ATOMS: atom_id res chain seq x y z
N MET A 1 30.82 -23.76 25.73
CA MET A 1 29.97 -23.63 24.53
C MET A 1 29.30 -22.27 24.45
N THR A 2 29.98 -21.18 24.82
CA THR A 2 29.41 -19.80 24.85
C THR A 2 30.24 -18.82 24.05
N ASN A 3 31.20 -19.25 23.24
CA ASN A 3 32.10 -18.34 22.49
C ASN A 3 32.08 -18.49 20.95
N GLU A 4 31.19 -19.29 20.36
CA GLU A 4 31.10 -19.45 18.89
C GLU A 4 30.00 -18.65 18.21
N ILE A 5 29.11 -17.97 18.96
CA ILE A 5 28.00 -17.19 18.40
C ILE A 5 28.39 -15.72 18.12
N ALA A 6 29.52 -15.24 18.62
CA ALA A 6 29.96 -13.85 18.47
C ALA A 6 30.72 -13.55 17.15
N GLY A 7 31.00 -14.56 16.33
CA GLY A 7 31.87 -14.42 15.14
C GLY A 7 31.20 -14.15 13.80
N ARG A 8 29.85 -14.06 13.69
CA ARG A 8 29.12 -13.81 12.43
C ARG A 8 28.34 -12.49 12.39
N ALA A 9 28.88 -11.45 12.95
CA ALA A 9 28.35 -10.09 12.79
C ALA A 9 28.79 -9.46 11.45
N GLY A 10 28.49 -10.10 10.31
CA GLY A 10 28.94 -9.62 9.01
C GLY A 10 28.02 -10.02 7.86
N LYS A 11 27.11 -9.14 7.46
CA LYS A 11 26.07 -9.15 6.44
C LYS A 11 24.73 -9.64 6.98
N THR A 12 23.87 -8.67 7.35
CA THR A 12 22.46 -8.92 7.66
C THR A 12 21.81 -9.69 6.51
N GLU A 13 21.46 -10.95 6.76
CA GLU A 13 20.86 -11.81 5.76
C GLU A 13 19.54 -11.19 5.29
N ARG A 14 19.44 -10.93 3.99
CA ARG A 14 18.29 -10.26 3.38
C ARG A 14 17.11 -11.20 3.33
N VAL A 15 15.97 -10.75 3.82
CA VAL A 15 14.75 -11.57 3.96
C VAL A 15 14.00 -11.59 2.64
N LEU A 16 14.17 -12.64 1.86
CA LEU A 16 13.72 -12.75 0.47
C LEU A 16 12.21 -12.59 0.30
N TYR A 17 11.37 -13.10 1.22
CA TYR A 17 9.92 -12.98 1.10
C TYR A 17 9.45 -11.52 1.17
N LEU A 18 10.14 -10.64 1.91
CA LEU A 18 9.83 -9.21 1.94
C LEU A 18 10.16 -8.53 0.60
N ASP A 19 11.22 -8.98 -0.08
CA ASP A 19 11.55 -8.50 -1.42
C ASP A 19 10.50 -8.95 -2.46
N CYS A 20 10.03 -10.20 -2.38
CA CYS A 20 8.95 -10.70 -3.24
C CYS A 20 7.63 -9.94 -2.97
N LEU A 21 7.25 -9.76 -1.70
CA LEU A 21 6.06 -8.98 -1.35
C LEU A 21 6.14 -7.55 -1.87
N ARG A 22 7.31 -6.91 -1.83
CA ARG A 22 7.52 -5.55 -2.35
C ARG A 22 7.28 -5.49 -3.85
N ILE A 23 7.78 -6.46 -4.63
CA ILE A 23 7.56 -6.53 -6.08
C ILE A 23 6.08 -6.76 -6.40
N LEU A 24 5.43 -7.67 -5.69
CA LEU A 24 4.00 -7.93 -5.87
C LEU A 24 3.16 -6.71 -5.51
N SER A 25 3.50 -6.01 -4.42
CA SER A 25 2.77 -4.82 -3.99
C SER A 25 2.94 -3.66 -4.99
N ILE A 26 4.12 -3.48 -5.63
CA ILE A 26 4.28 -2.45 -6.65
C ILE A 26 3.47 -2.78 -7.91
N ALA A 27 3.43 -4.04 -8.34
CA ALA A 27 2.61 -4.46 -9.47
C ALA A 27 1.11 -4.29 -9.17
N ALA A 28 0.66 -4.69 -7.98
CA ALA A 28 -0.72 -4.51 -7.53
C ALA A 28 -1.10 -3.02 -7.44
N MET A 29 -0.20 -2.15 -6.95
CA MET A 29 -0.42 -0.71 -6.88
C MET A 29 -0.55 -0.10 -8.30
N MET A 30 0.27 -0.50 -9.25
CA MET A 30 0.12 -0.06 -10.64
C MET A 30 -1.23 -0.50 -11.22
N LEU A 31 -1.64 -1.75 -11.00
CA LEU A 31 -2.95 -2.25 -11.44
C LEU A 31 -4.11 -1.48 -10.78
N LEU A 32 -3.98 -1.13 -9.49
CA LEU A 32 -4.94 -0.29 -8.77
C LEU A 32 -5.15 1.05 -9.46
N HIS A 33 -4.08 1.76 -9.80
CA HIS A 33 -4.17 3.06 -10.47
C HIS A 33 -4.69 2.95 -11.91
N ILE A 34 -4.27 1.93 -12.65
CA ILE A 34 -4.75 1.68 -14.01
C ILE A 34 -6.25 1.36 -14.01
N SER A 35 -6.72 0.45 -13.16
CA SER A 35 -8.14 0.09 -13.06
C SER A 35 -9.03 1.23 -12.55
N ALA A 36 -8.45 2.20 -11.84
CA ALA A 36 -9.17 3.39 -11.36
C ALA A 36 -9.29 4.50 -12.41
N GLN A 37 -8.51 4.46 -13.51
CA GLN A 37 -8.34 5.55 -14.46
C GLN A 37 -9.66 6.07 -15.04
N ASN A 38 -10.55 5.18 -15.48
CA ASN A 38 -11.84 5.52 -16.10
C ASN A 38 -13.05 4.97 -15.29
N TRP A 39 -12.81 4.35 -14.13
CA TRP A 39 -13.83 3.62 -13.41
C TRP A 39 -14.99 4.50 -12.94
N SER A 40 -14.71 5.69 -12.43
CA SER A 40 -15.73 6.62 -11.92
C SER A 40 -16.59 7.26 -13.02
N SER A 41 -16.14 7.23 -14.27
CA SER A 41 -16.88 7.80 -15.41
C SER A 41 -17.83 6.79 -16.09
N LEU A 42 -17.77 5.52 -15.73
CA LEU A 42 -18.61 4.47 -16.29
C LEU A 42 -19.96 4.39 -15.57
N ASP A 43 -20.97 3.98 -16.34
CA ASP A 43 -22.25 3.57 -15.75
C ASP A 43 -22.07 2.34 -14.84
N LEU A 44 -22.79 2.31 -13.71
CA LEU A 44 -22.69 1.22 -12.72
C LEU A 44 -23.14 -0.15 -13.27
N HIS A 45 -23.90 -0.17 -14.36
CA HIS A 45 -24.35 -1.37 -15.05
C HIS A 45 -23.45 -1.78 -16.22
N ASP A 46 -22.45 -0.97 -16.56
CA ASP A 46 -21.47 -1.32 -17.60
C ASP A 46 -20.63 -2.55 -17.17
N PRO A 47 -20.46 -3.56 -18.03
CA PRO A 47 -19.58 -4.69 -17.73
C PRO A 47 -18.12 -4.29 -17.42
N ALA A 48 -17.63 -3.20 -18.00
CA ALA A 48 -16.30 -2.68 -17.70
C ALA A 48 -16.22 -2.10 -16.28
N TRP A 49 -17.31 -1.51 -15.77
CA TRP A 49 -17.36 -1.06 -14.37
C TRP A 49 -17.14 -2.23 -13.41
N MET A 50 -17.85 -3.35 -13.64
CA MET A 50 -17.69 -4.55 -12.81
C MET A 50 -16.29 -5.15 -12.92
N LEU A 51 -15.70 -5.15 -14.11
CA LEU A 51 -14.32 -5.59 -14.30
C LEU A 51 -13.35 -4.73 -13.46
N PHE A 52 -13.52 -3.40 -13.48
CA PHE A 52 -12.64 -2.53 -12.71
C PHE A 52 -12.86 -2.65 -11.20
N ASP A 53 -14.10 -2.90 -10.74
CA ASP A 53 -14.37 -3.23 -9.33
C ASP A 53 -13.62 -4.50 -8.89
N ILE A 54 -13.67 -5.56 -9.69
CA ILE A 54 -12.95 -6.82 -9.46
C ILE A 54 -11.44 -6.59 -9.40
N LEU A 55 -10.86 -5.90 -10.39
CA LEU A 55 -9.41 -5.66 -10.48
C LEU A 55 -8.92 -4.73 -9.38
N ASN A 56 -9.64 -3.64 -9.13
CA ASN A 56 -9.29 -2.67 -8.11
C ASN A 56 -9.41 -3.29 -6.71
N GLY A 57 -10.52 -4.00 -6.43
CA GLY A 57 -10.72 -4.74 -5.18
C GLY A 57 -9.62 -5.75 -4.91
N ALA A 58 -9.17 -6.49 -5.95
CA ALA A 58 -8.09 -7.48 -5.84
C ALA A 58 -6.73 -6.88 -5.45
N THR A 59 -6.54 -5.56 -5.56
CA THR A 59 -5.25 -4.90 -5.34
C THR A 59 -5.19 -4.04 -4.08
N ARG A 60 -6.30 -3.85 -3.35
CA ARG A 60 -6.37 -2.95 -2.18
C ARG A 60 -5.41 -3.28 -1.04
N TRP A 61 -4.95 -4.49 -0.94
CA TRP A 61 -3.94 -4.93 0.03
C TRP A 61 -2.53 -4.34 -0.22
N CYS A 62 -2.26 -3.73 -1.37
CA CYS A 62 -0.90 -3.34 -1.76
C CYS A 62 -0.29 -2.30 -0.82
N VAL A 63 -1.01 -1.23 -0.47
CA VAL A 63 -0.54 -0.19 0.46
C VAL A 63 -0.38 -0.73 1.88
N PRO A 64 -1.38 -1.42 2.47
CA PRO A 64 -1.21 -2.10 3.75
C PRO A 64 0.02 -3.01 3.83
N VAL A 65 0.25 -3.82 2.80
CA VAL A 65 1.42 -4.73 2.77
C VAL A 65 2.74 -3.96 2.67
N PHE A 66 2.81 -2.84 1.94
CA PHE A 66 3.99 -1.96 1.97
C PHE A 66 4.28 -1.42 3.38
N LEU A 67 3.24 -1.02 4.11
CA LEU A 67 3.37 -0.58 5.50
C LEU A 67 3.84 -1.71 6.40
N MET A 68 3.28 -2.91 6.24
CA MET A 68 3.68 -4.11 6.99
C MET A 68 5.14 -4.50 6.70
N ILE A 69 5.60 -4.44 5.45
CA ILE A 69 7.01 -4.66 5.07
C ILE A 69 7.90 -3.64 5.80
N SER A 70 7.50 -2.38 5.79
CA SER A 70 8.23 -1.30 6.46
C SER A 70 8.29 -1.52 7.97
N GLY A 71 7.18 -1.89 8.60
CA GLY A 71 7.11 -2.24 10.02
C GLY A 71 8.00 -3.43 10.40
N ALA A 72 7.97 -4.49 9.59
CA ALA A 72 8.85 -5.65 9.77
C ALA A 72 10.34 -5.29 9.72
N LEU A 73 10.72 -4.28 8.93
CA LEU A 73 12.11 -3.85 8.79
C LEU A 73 12.54 -2.83 9.86
N PHE A 74 11.66 -1.88 10.21
CA PHE A 74 12.02 -0.74 11.06
C PHE A 74 11.69 -0.92 12.54
N LEU A 75 10.69 -1.72 12.91
CA LEU A 75 10.32 -1.97 14.30
C LEU A 75 10.99 -3.21 14.91
N ASN A 76 11.68 -4.03 14.11
CA ASN A 76 12.31 -5.25 14.61
C ASN A 76 13.47 -4.89 15.57
N SER A 77 13.38 -5.34 16.82
CA SER A 77 14.39 -5.13 17.87
C SER A 77 15.74 -5.77 17.58
N LEU A 78 15.77 -6.84 16.75
CA LEU A 78 17.00 -7.52 16.35
C LEU A 78 17.88 -6.71 15.39
N ARG A 79 17.36 -5.60 14.84
CA ARG A 79 18.08 -4.70 13.93
C ARG A 79 17.86 -3.25 14.35
N PRO A 80 18.44 -2.79 15.47
CA PRO A 80 18.24 -1.42 15.90
C PRO A 80 18.86 -0.44 14.92
N ILE A 81 18.02 0.29 14.19
CA ILE A 81 18.45 1.44 13.41
C ILE A 81 18.50 2.63 14.37
N SER A 82 19.63 3.32 14.45
CA SER A 82 19.72 4.51 15.30
C SER A 82 18.74 5.58 14.80
N THR A 83 18.08 6.26 15.72
CA THR A 83 17.12 7.35 15.41
C THR A 83 17.79 8.43 14.55
N LYS A 84 19.06 8.77 14.82
CA LYS A 84 19.83 9.72 14.02
C LYS A 84 19.96 9.25 12.56
N LYS A 85 20.28 7.96 12.31
CA LYS A 85 20.37 7.42 10.95
C LYS A 85 19.02 7.39 10.27
N LEU A 86 17.95 7.05 11.00
CA LEU A 86 16.57 7.04 10.48
C LEU A 86 16.16 8.43 10.01
N LEU A 87 16.32 9.45 10.83
CA LEU A 87 15.90 10.82 10.52
C LEU A 87 16.81 11.49 9.49
N LEU A 88 18.12 11.43 9.65
CA LEU A 88 19.05 12.15 8.77
C LEU A 88 19.30 11.45 7.43
N HIS A 89 19.04 10.15 7.31
CA HIS A 89 19.31 9.44 6.06
C HIS A 89 18.01 9.02 5.35
N ASN A 90 17.12 8.33 6.06
CA ASN A 90 15.91 7.81 5.40
C ASN A 90 14.88 8.91 5.15
N VAL A 91 14.62 9.80 6.14
CA VAL A 91 13.71 10.93 5.95
C VAL A 91 14.24 11.86 4.86
N LEU A 92 15.52 12.25 4.94
CA LEU A 92 16.12 13.14 3.93
C LEU A 92 15.99 12.56 2.51
N ARG A 93 16.24 11.25 2.34
CA ARG A 93 16.07 10.59 1.05
C ARG A 93 14.63 10.66 0.53
N VAL A 94 13.63 10.42 1.39
CA VAL A 94 12.23 10.50 0.98
C VAL A 94 11.82 11.93 0.64
N VAL A 95 12.26 12.91 1.44
CA VAL A 95 11.96 14.34 1.20
C VAL A 95 12.62 14.84 -0.08
N THR A 96 13.89 14.51 -0.32
CA THR A 96 14.58 14.91 -1.57
C THR A 96 13.95 14.23 -2.80
N ALA A 97 13.56 12.96 -2.69
CA ALA A 97 12.83 12.28 -3.76
C ALA A 97 11.47 12.94 -4.01
N PHE A 98 10.73 13.27 -2.95
CA PHE A 98 9.45 13.99 -3.06
C PHE A 98 9.62 15.31 -3.81
N LEU A 99 10.52 16.17 -3.39
CA LEU A 99 10.73 17.49 -4.02
C LEU A 99 11.13 17.37 -5.50
N PHE A 100 12.03 16.47 -5.82
CA PHE A 100 12.44 16.25 -7.20
C PHE A 100 11.28 15.80 -8.08
N TRP A 101 10.54 14.77 -7.65
CA TRP A 101 9.44 14.23 -8.43
C TRP A 101 8.22 15.15 -8.45
N ALA A 102 7.96 15.91 -7.39
CA ALA A 102 6.94 16.95 -7.39
C ALA A 102 7.22 18.04 -8.45
N CYS A 103 8.48 18.45 -8.60
CA CYS A 103 8.88 19.35 -9.69
C CYS A 103 8.68 18.69 -11.08
N VAL A 104 9.01 17.40 -11.24
CA VAL A 104 8.80 16.69 -12.52
C VAL A 104 7.31 16.63 -12.86
N TYR A 105 6.44 16.29 -11.91
CA TYR A 105 4.98 16.25 -12.11
C TYR A 105 4.38 17.65 -12.30
N GLY A 106 4.81 18.66 -11.56
CA GLY A 106 4.38 20.04 -11.77
C GLY A 106 4.74 20.55 -13.17
N PHE A 107 5.95 20.24 -13.68
CA PHE A 107 6.34 20.55 -15.05
C PHE A 107 5.50 19.77 -16.08
N TRP A 108 5.21 18.47 -15.82
CA TRP A 108 4.34 17.67 -16.67
C TRP A 108 2.93 18.27 -16.79
N ASN A 109 2.31 18.62 -15.67
CA ASN A 109 1.00 19.23 -15.61
C ASN A 109 0.95 20.57 -16.37
N PHE A 110 1.96 21.43 -16.14
CA PHE A 110 2.09 22.69 -16.87
C PHE A 110 2.18 22.47 -18.39
N ARG A 111 2.96 21.50 -18.84
CA ARG A 111 3.10 21.15 -20.27
C ARG A 111 1.81 20.57 -20.87
N ASN A 112 0.92 20.03 -20.06
CA ASN A 112 -0.38 19.49 -20.47
C ASN A 112 -1.54 20.49 -20.28
N GLY A 113 -1.24 21.77 -20.04
CA GLY A 113 -2.20 22.86 -20.05
C GLY A 113 -2.72 23.32 -18.68
N GLU A 114 -2.17 22.79 -17.58
CA GLU A 114 -2.50 23.32 -16.25
C GLU A 114 -1.91 24.74 -16.11
N PRO A 115 -2.68 25.70 -15.56
CA PRO A 115 -2.18 27.07 -15.34
C PRO A 115 -0.90 27.05 -14.47
N ALA A 116 0.05 27.95 -14.77
CA ALA A 116 1.36 27.96 -14.12
C ALA A 116 1.29 28.08 -12.59
N LYS A 117 0.27 28.80 -12.06
CA LYS A 117 0.06 28.95 -10.62
C LYS A 117 -0.31 27.60 -9.97
N GLU A 118 -1.27 26.88 -10.54
CA GLU A 118 -1.74 25.57 -10.08
C GLU A 118 -0.62 24.53 -10.18
N ALA A 119 0.08 24.47 -11.30
CA ALA A 119 1.24 23.60 -11.50
C ALA A 119 2.37 23.88 -10.49
N PHE A 120 2.61 25.15 -10.13
CA PHE A 120 3.56 25.51 -9.08
C PHE A 120 3.07 25.08 -7.69
N LEU A 121 1.79 25.29 -7.37
CA LEU A 121 1.23 24.87 -6.09
C LEU A 121 1.21 23.34 -5.92
N SER A 122 1.03 22.59 -7.01
CA SER A 122 1.07 21.13 -6.99
C SER A 122 2.42 20.56 -6.56
N ILE A 123 3.51 21.34 -6.68
CA ILE A 123 4.85 20.92 -6.16
C ILE A 123 4.83 20.73 -4.64
N PHE A 124 4.05 21.52 -3.91
CA PHE A 124 3.98 21.42 -2.44
C PHE A 124 3.03 20.30 -1.96
N SER A 125 1.93 20.06 -2.66
CA SER A 125 0.99 18.99 -2.37
C SER A 125 1.47 17.63 -2.88
N GLY A 126 2.32 17.62 -3.90
CA GLY A 126 2.73 16.44 -4.65
C GLY A 126 1.63 15.92 -5.58
N HIS A 127 1.99 15.01 -6.46
CA HIS A 127 1.06 14.31 -7.33
C HIS A 127 0.17 13.33 -6.54
N TYR A 128 -1.01 12.97 -7.03
CA TYR A 128 -2.04 12.22 -6.31
C TYR A 128 -1.53 10.94 -5.61
N HIS A 129 -0.55 10.24 -6.18
CA HIS A 129 0.00 9.02 -5.56
C HIS A 129 1.06 9.31 -4.48
N MET A 130 1.64 10.51 -4.42
CA MET A 130 2.78 10.84 -3.56
C MET A 130 2.43 11.03 -2.07
N TRP A 131 1.13 11.00 -1.70
CA TRP A 131 0.69 11.05 -0.30
C TRP A 131 1.36 9.98 0.58
N PHE A 132 1.72 8.83 -0.01
CA PHE A 132 2.40 7.76 0.70
C PHE A 132 3.80 8.15 1.19
N LEU A 133 4.48 9.09 0.52
CA LEU A 133 5.78 9.62 0.98
C LEU A 133 5.62 10.42 2.28
N PHE A 134 4.57 11.23 2.39
CA PHE A 134 4.26 11.94 3.65
C PHE A 134 3.97 10.95 4.78
N LEU A 135 3.18 9.92 4.48
CA LEU A 135 2.88 8.86 5.44
C LEU A 135 4.14 8.15 5.94
N ILE A 136 5.04 7.77 5.05
CA ILE A 136 6.30 7.09 5.40
C ILE A 136 7.21 7.99 6.24
N VAL A 137 7.30 9.29 5.93
CA VAL A 137 8.03 10.25 6.76
C VAL A 137 7.43 10.32 8.16
N GLY A 138 6.11 10.44 8.28
CA GLY A 138 5.42 10.41 9.57
C GLY A 138 5.70 9.12 10.37
N LEU A 139 5.65 7.96 9.72
CA LEU A 139 5.98 6.67 10.34
C LEU A 139 7.44 6.59 10.81
N TYR A 140 8.38 7.20 10.08
CA TYR A 140 9.77 7.26 10.53
C TYR A 140 9.93 8.11 11.79
N PHE A 141 9.21 9.23 11.90
CA PHE A 141 9.21 10.05 13.13
C PHE A 141 8.64 9.31 14.34
N VAL A 142 7.56 8.56 14.18
CA VAL A 142 6.95 7.82 15.30
C VAL A 142 7.58 6.45 15.57
N SER A 143 8.43 5.94 14.68
CA SER A 143 9.06 4.61 14.83
C SER A 143 9.78 4.39 16.16
N PRO A 144 10.51 5.35 16.77
CA PRO A 144 11.15 5.14 18.07
C PRO A 144 10.13 4.86 19.18
N LEU A 145 8.97 5.54 19.15
CA LEU A 145 7.88 5.33 20.11
C LEU A 145 7.22 3.96 19.87
N LEU A 146 6.96 3.62 18.62
CA LEU A 146 6.35 2.32 18.27
C LEU A 146 7.25 1.13 18.61
N ARG A 147 8.57 1.31 18.68
CA ARG A 147 9.49 0.28 19.18
C ARG A 147 9.26 -0.03 20.65
N CYS A 148 8.88 0.94 21.47
CA CYS A 148 8.51 0.68 22.86
C CYS A 148 7.24 -0.20 22.91
N VAL A 149 6.26 0.08 22.06
CA VAL A 149 5.02 -0.72 21.96
C VAL A 149 5.34 -2.16 21.53
N VAL A 150 6.18 -2.33 20.49
CA VAL A 150 6.55 -3.67 19.98
C VAL A 150 7.47 -4.43 20.95
N GLY A 151 8.22 -3.72 21.78
CA GLY A 151 9.15 -4.29 22.76
C GLY A 151 8.47 -4.96 23.94
N ASP A 152 7.23 -4.60 24.26
CA ASP A 152 6.43 -5.20 25.33
C ASP A 152 5.26 -6.01 24.74
N ALA A 153 5.20 -7.31 25.06
CA ALA A 153 4.22 -8.22 24.49
C ALA A 153 2.77 -7.92 24.95
N GLN A 154 2.58 -7.39 26.16
CA GLN A 154 1.26 -7.05 26.70
C GLN A 154 0.76 -5.75 26.08
N VAL A 155 1.61 -4.73 26.00
CA VAL A 155 1.32 -3.45 25.33
C VAL A 155 1.02 -3.67 23.86
N LEU A 156 1.82 -4.49 23.17
CA LEU A 156 1.59 -4.84 21.76
C LEU A 156 0.25 -5.53 21.54
N LYS A 157 -0.09 -6.51 22.39
CA LYS A 157 -1.39 -7.20 22.31
C LYS A 157 -2.55 -6.24 22.55
N TYR A 158 -2.46 -5.39 23.58
CA TYR A 158 -3.45 -4.36 23.87
C TYR A 158 -3.61 -3.41 22.68
N TYR A 159 -2.50 -2.89 22.14
CA TYR A 159 -2.50 -2.02 20.96
C TYR A 159 -3.22 -2.68 19.78
N LEU A 160 -2.82 -3.90 19.41
CA LEU A 160 -3.40 -4.60 18.26
C LEU A 160 -4.90 -4.89 18.44
N LEU A 161 -5.34 -5.28 19.65
CA LEU A 161 -6.77 -5.55 19.91
C LEU A 161 -7.59 -4.26 19.93
N CYS A 162 -7.10 -3.21 20.61
CA CYS A 162 -7.76 -1.93 20.72
C CYS A 162 -7.96 -1.29 19.34
N PHE A 163 -6.90 -1.17 18.56
CA PHE A 163 -6.97 -0.53 17.24
C PHE A 163 -7.63 -1.40 16.17
N ALA A 164 -7.57 -2.75 16.29
CA ALA A 164 -8.39 -3.63 15.44
C ALA A 164 -9.89 -3.39 15.68
N ALA A 165 -10.30 -3.12 16.93
CA ALA A 165 -11.69 -2.78 17.22
C ALA A 165 -12.03 -1.35 16.76
N LEU A 166 -11.22 -0.36 17.14
CA LEU A 166 -11.50 1.07 16.92
C LEU A 166 -11.33 1.48 15.46
N ASP A 167 -10.24 1.10 14.79
CA ASP A 167 -9.95 1.58 13.42
C ASP A 167 -10.60 0.71 12.35
N PHE A 168 -11.00 -0.54 12.68
CA PHE A 168 -11.51 -1.49 11.68
C PHE A 168 -12.90 -2.01 12.02
N ALA A 169 -13.07 -2.75 13.12
CA ALA A 169 -14.30 -3.51 13.35
C ALA A 169 -15.52 -2.61 13.57
N ILE A 170 -15.43 -1.60 14.43
CA ILE A 170 -16.56 -0.71 14.77
C ILE A 170 -16.96 0.15 13.57
N PRO A 171 -16.04 0.89 12.88
CA PRO A 171 -16.42 1.68 11.69
C PRO A 171 -17.00 0.81 10.59
N TRP A 172 -16.39 -0.35 10.32
CA TRP A 172 -16.87 -1.26 9.29
C TRP A 172 -18.26 -1.83 9.60
N LEU A 173 -18.54 -2.17 10.87
CA LEU A 173 -19.87 -2.61 11.29
C LEU A 173 -20.91 -1.51 11.08
N MET A 174 -20.58 -0.25 11.43
CA MET A 174 -21.45 0.89 11.18
C MET A 174 -21.72 1.08 9.68
N ASP A 175 -20.68 0.99 8.83
CA ASP A 175 -20.81 1.09 7.38
C ASP A 175 -21.69 -0.06 6.82
N CYS A 176 -21.57 -1.29 7.36
CA CYS A 176 -22.45 -2.41 7.00
C CYS A 176 -23.89 -2.21 7.46
N LEU A 177 -24.12 -1.65 8.64
CA LEU A 177 -25.46 -1.33 9.12
C LEU A 177 -26.12 -0.24 8.27
N LEU A 178 -25.39 0.77 7.87
CA LEU A 178 -25.85 1.81 6.94
C LEU A 178 -26.21 1.24 5.56
N LEU A 179 -25.51 0.19 5.12
CA LEU A 179 -25.77 -0.50 3.86
C LEU A 179 -27.12 -1.23 3.85
N VAL A 180 -27.64 -1.66 5.02
CA VAL A 180 -28.94 -2.33 5.14
C VAL A 180 -30.11 -1.34 4.96
N ARG A 181 -29.88 -0.04 5.24
CA ARG A 181 -30.89 1.04 5.13
C ARG A 181 -32.20 0.73 5.87
N ILE A 182 -32.09 0.36 7.15
CA ILE A 182 -33.29 0.13 8.00
C ILE A 182 -34.05 1.46 8.12
N PRO A 183 -35.32 1.52 7.78
CA PRO A 183 -36.15 2.72 7.88
C PRO A 183 -36.06 3.34 9.29
N HIS A 184 -36.05 4.65 9.37
CA HIS A 184 -35.96 5.47 10.61
C HIS A 184 -34.67 5.35 11.42
N THR A 185 -33.68 4.50 11.00
CA THR A 185 -32.43 4.35 11.73
C THR A 185 -31.23 4.99 10.99
N VAL A 186 -31.36 5.27 9.70
CA VAL A 186 -30.27 5.76 8.85
C VAL A 186 -29.69 7.08 9.37
N ASP A 187 -30.55 8.05 9.72
CA ASP A 187 -30.11 9.37 10.19
C ASP A 187 -29.37 9.26 11.53
N ALA A 188 -29.92 8.46 12.46
CA ALA A 188 -29.29 8.20 13.76
C ALA A 188 -27.94 7.48 13.60
N LEU A 189 -27.86 6.45 12.78
CA LEU A 189 -26.62 5.73 12.49
C LEU A 189 -25.58 6.64 11.81
N THR A 190 -26.01 7.50 10.89
CA THR A 190 -25.12 8.49 10.23
C THR A 190 -24.59 9.49 11.24
N ALA A 191 -25.43 10.02 12.14
CA ALA A 191 -24.99 10.93 13.20
C ALA A 191 -24.01 10.27 14.16
N ILE A 192 -24.26 9.02 14.57
CA ILE A 192 -23.35 8.22 15.40
C ILE A 192 -22.02 7.99 14.67
N ARG A 193 -22.05 7.66 13.37
CA ARG A 193 -20.86 7.45 12.55
C ARG A 193 -20.01 8.72 12.46
N LEU A 194 -20.63 9.89 12.24
CA LEU A 194 -19.95 11.17 12.22
C LEU A 194 -19.34 11.55 13.58
N ALA A 195 -20.07 11.29 14.68
CA ALA A 195 -19.55 11.51 16.03
C ALA A 195 -18.34 10.60 16.32
N TYR A 196 -18.41 9.36 15.89
CA TYR A 196 -17.33 8.39 15.99
C TYR A 196 -16.08 8.85 15.22
N ASP A 197 -16.24 9.28 13.96
CA ASP A 197 -15.14 9.80 13.15
C ASP A 197 -14.47 11.04 13.76
N ARG A 198 -15.26 11.92 14.39
CA ARG A 198 -14.72 13.07 15.13
C ARG A 198 -13.93 12.64 16.37
N LEU A 199 -14.42 11.65 17.11
CA LEU A 199 -13.75 11.13 18.30
C LEU A 199 -12.42 10.48 17.97
N LEU A 200 -12.38 9.63 16.93
CA LEU A 200 -11.22 8.84 16.54
C LEU A 200 -10.28 9.55 15.58
N GLY A 201 -10.72 10.64 14.93
CA GLY A 201 -9.89 11.40 13.99
C GLY A 201 -8.61 11.98 14.61
N TYR A 202 -8.48 11.95 15.94
CA TYR A 202 -7.29 12.36 16.71
C TYR A 202 -6.41 11.18 17.14
N LEU A 203 -6.81 9.93 16.88
CA LEU A 203 -6.04 8.74 17.22
C LEU A 203 -5.14 8.30 16.07
N PRO A 204 -4.13 7.45 16.35
CA PRO A 204 -3.30 6.85 15.30
C PRO A 204 -4.16 6.12 14.26
N SER A 205 -3.90 6.42 12.99
CA SER A 205 -4.67 5.86 11.89
C SER A 205 -4.37 4.37 11.66
N GLU A 206 -5.25 3.70 10.89
CA GLU A 206 -5.10 2.34 10.39
C GLU A 206 -3.72 2.08 9.73
N ASN A 207 -3.10 3.11 9.19
CA ASN A 207 -1.77 3.00 8.56
C ASN A 207 -0.67 2.70 9.59
N VAL A 208 -0.75 3.30 10.80
CA VAL A 208 0.16 2.98 11.92
C VAL A 208 -0.08 1.56 12.41
N PHE A 209 -1.34 1.13 12.45
CA PHE A 209 -1.71 -0.24 12.81
C PHE A 209 -1.05 -1.27 11.88
N TYR A 210 -1.14 -1.10 10.55
CA TYR A 210 -0.48 -2.00 9.60
C TYR A 210 1.04 -2.04 9.77
N PHE A 211 1.66 -0.91 10.07
CA PHE A 211 3.08 -0.83 10.33
C PHE A 211 3.48 -1.67 11.56
N VAL A 212 2.74 -1.58 12.65
CA VAL A 212 2.95 -2.40 13.86
C VAL A 212 2.61 -3.88 13.61
N LEU A 213 1.49 -4.16 12.93
CA LEU A 213 1.05 -5.51 12.58
C LEU A 213 2.10 -6.25 11.74
N GLY A 214 2.74 -5.55 10.80
CA GLY A 214 3.81 -6.12 9.97
C GLY A 214 5.00 -6.61 10.81
N SER A 215 5.43 -5.86 11.81
CA SER A 215 6.45 -6.29 12.76
C SER A 215 6.00 -7.52 13.58
N TYR A 216 4.76 -7.53 14.07
CA TYR A 216 4.18 -8.65 14.80
C TYR A 216 4.14 -9.93 13.96
N LEU A 217 3.56 -9.87 12.76
CA LEU A 217 3.43 -11.04 11.88
C LEU A 217 4.78 -11.56 11.36
N ALA A 218 5.76 -10.67 11.17
CA ALA A 218 7.11 -11.07 10.78
C ALA A 218 7.83 -11.84 11.90
N SER A 219 7.66 -11.44 13.17
CA SER A 219 8.37 -12.00 14.32
C SER A 219 7.70 -13.26 14.88
N LYS A 220 6.39 -13.41 14.76
CA LYS A 220 5.65 -14.54 15.36
C LYS A 220 5.49 -15.70 14.40
N GLU A 221 5.67 -16.92 14.94
CA GLU A 221 5.29 -18.15 14.23
C GLU A 221 3.78 -18.37 14.33
N ILE A 222 3.16 -18.64 13.16
CA ILE A 222 1.72 -18.83 13.05
C ILE A 222 1.45 -20.31 12.72
N PRO A 223 0.68 -21.03 13.56
CA PRO A 223 0.31 -22.43 13.30
C PRO A 223 -0.38 -22.62 11.96
N LYS A 224 -0.18 -23.78 11.30
CA LYS A 224 -0.75 -24.08 9.98
C LYS A 224 -2.27 -23.87 9.93
N LYS A 225 -3.00 -24.31 10.97
CA LYS A 225 -4.45 -24.11 11.09
C LYS A 225 -4.83 -22.64 10.97
N ASN A 226 -4.17 -21.77 11.74
CA ASN A 226 -4.47 -20.32 11.76
C ASN A 226 -4.10 -19.66 10.43
N ARG A 227 -3.03 -20.13 9.76
CA ARG A 227 -2.69 -19.64 8.41
C ARG A 227 -3.77 -19.96 7.39
N VAL A 228 -4.28 -21.20 7.39
CA VAL A 228 -5.36 -21.62 6.49
C VAL A 228 -6.63 -20.81 6.75
N MET A 229 -6.99 -20.63 8.02
CA MET A 229 -8.15 -19.78 8.38
C MET A 229 -7.96 -18.33 7.89
N LEU A 230 -6.75 -17.77 8.02
CA LEU A 230 -6.46 -16.43 7.55
C LEU A 230 -6.51 -16.33 6.01
N TYR A 231 -6.06 -17.35 5.27
CA TYR A 231 -6.17 -17.37 3.81
C TYR A 231 -7.62 -17.42 3.35
N ILE A 232 -8.45 -18.24 4.00
CA ILE A 232 -9.91 -18.28 3.74
C ILE A 232 -10.54 -16.92 4.05
N ALA A 233 -10.20 -16.33 5.20
CA ALA A 233 -10.67 -14.98 5.57
C ALA A 233 -10.23 -13.92 4.56
N GLY A 234 -9.01 -14.01 4.01
CA GLY A 234 -8.54 -13.12 2.95
C GLY A 234 -9.33 -13.24 1.65
N VAL A 235 -9.71 -14.46 1.26
CA VAL A 235 -10.58 -14.69 0.09
C VAL A 235 -11.97 -14.13 0.34
N ILE A 236 -12.55 -14.38 1.53
CA ILE A 236 -13.84 -13.79 1.93
C ILE A 236 -13.76 -12.27 1.94
N GLY A 237 -12.65 -11.71 2.45
CA GLY A 237 -12.39 -10.27 2.41
C GLY A 237 -12.39 -9.71 0.99
N TYR A 238 -11.75 -10.39 0.05
CA TYR A 238 -11.78 -9.98 -1.38
C TYR A 238 -13.18 -10.00 -1.97
N ILE A 239 -13.90 -11.11 -1.80
CA ILE A 239 -15.29 -11.25 -2.28
C ILE A 239 -16.17 -10.17 -1.64
N GLY A 240 -16.02 -9.95 -0.33
CA GLY A 240 -16.68 -8.88 0.41
C GLY A 240 -16.36 -7.49 -0.14
N THR A 241 -15.09 -7.22 -0.48
CA THR A 241 -14.67 -5.94 -1.07
C THR A 241 -15.48 -5.66 -2.34
N VAL A 242 -15.52 -6.59 -3.28
CA VAL A 242 -16.22 -6.42 -4.56
C VAL A 242 -17.74 -6.28 -4.34
N LEU A 243 -18.35 -7.21 -3.59
CA LEU A 243 -19.80 -7.21 -3.41
C LEU A 243 -20.33 -6.00 -2.62
N LEU A 244 -19.64 -5.60 -1.56
CA LEU A 244 -20.03 -4.45 -0.72
C LEU A 244 -19.84 -3.13 -1.48
N THR A 245 -18.73 -2.97 -2.21
CA THR A 245 -18.48 -1.79 -3.06
C THR A 245 -19.55 -1.65 -4.12
N ARG A 246 -19.86 -2.74 -4.86
CA ARG A 246 -20.92 -2.73 -5.87
C ARG A 246 -22.28 -2.35 -5.25
N ARG A 247 -22.68 -3.00 -4.15
CA ARG A 247 -23.95 -2.71 -3.49
C ARG A 247 -24.03 -1.25 -3.02
N GLN A 248 -22.99 -0.75 -2.36
CA GLN A 248 -22.96 0.64 -1.89
C GLN A 248 -23.00 1.63 -3.04
N SER A 249 -22.26 1.38 -4.11
CA SER A 249 -22.27 2.22 -5.31
C SER A 249 -23.65 2.26 -5.98
N LEU A 250 -24.32 1.12 -6.10
CA LEU A 250 -25.69 1.06 -6.64
C LEU A 250 -26.70 1.81 -5.75
N LEU A 251 -26.57 1.76 -4.42
CA LEU A 251 -27.43 2.47 -3.48
C LEU A 251 -27.24 3.99 -3.53
N ASN A 252 -26.04 4.44 -3.80
CA ASN A 252 -25.66 5.85 -3.83
C ASN A 252 -25.72 6.44 -5.26
N ALA A 253 -25.92 5.60 -6.28
CA ALA A 253 -25.92 5.98 -7.71
C ALA A 253 -24.60 6.60 -8.22
N PHE A 254 -23.47 6.33 -7.53
CA PHE A 254 -22.12 6.69 -7.95
C PHE A 254 -21.09 5.71 -7.37
N LEU A 255 -19.86 5.72 -7.88
CA LEU A 255 -18.76 4.93 -7.35
C LEU A 255 -18.47 5.32 -5.89
N ASP A 256 -18.76 4.41 -4.96
CA ASP A 256 -18.49 4.59 -3.53
C ASP A 256 -17.29 3.77 -3.08
N LEU A 257 -16.32 4.40 -2.44
CA LEU A 257 -15.05 3.81 -2.05
C LEU A 257 -15.01 3.34 -0.58
N THR A 258 -16.14 3.34 0.13
CA THR A 258 -16.20 3.04 1.57
C THR A 258 -15.55 1.70 1.93
N PHE A 259 -15.86 0.64 1.20
CA PHE A 259 -15.31 -0.70 1.45
C PHE A 259 -13.94 -0.96 0.80
N LEU A 260 -13.37 0.03 0.13
CA LEU A 260 -12.05 -0.01 -0.50
C LEU A 260 -10.97 0.69 0.33
N ARG A 261 -11.34 1.32 1.45
CA ARG A 261 -10.40 2.03 2.34
C ARG A 261 -9.49 1.07 3.10
N ASN A 262 -8.29 1.51 3.43
CA ASN A 262 -7.33 0.73 4.23
C ASN A 262 -7.93 0.30 5.59
N GLY A 263 -8.78 1.12 6.20
CA GLY A 263 -9.47 0.82 7.46
C GLY A 263 -10.65 -0.15 7.35
N SER A 264 -10.98 -0.67 6.17
CA SER A 264 -12.03 -1.68 6.02
C SER A 264 -11.56 -3.07 6.45
N VAL A 265 -12.39 -3.80 7.20
CA VAL A 265 -12.10 -5.17 7.68
C VAL A 265 -11.79 -6.12 6.52
N ASN A 266 -12.52 -6.01 5.42
CA ASN A 266 -12.29 -6.82 4.22
C ASN A 266 -10.89 -6.59 3.63
N VAL A 267 -10.40 -5.35 3.55
CA VAL A 267 -9.04 -5.00 3.11
C VAL A 267 -7.99 -5.46 4.14
N PHE A 268 -8.28 -5.32 5.43
CA PHE A 268 -7.42 -5.84 6.49
C PHE A 268 -7.20 -7.35 6.38
N LEU A 269 -8.27 -8.12 6.20
CA LEU A 269 -8.18 -9.58 6.07
C LEU A 269 -7.36 -10.01 4.84
N MET A 270 -7.57 -9.35 3.70
CA MET A 270 -6.76 -9.58 2.49
C MET A 270 -5.28 -9.29 2.76
N SER A 271 -4.97 -8.15 3.37
CA SER A 271 -3.61 -7.68 3.61
C SER A 271 -2.84 -8.61 4.54
N ALA A 272 -3.47 -9.03 5.65
CA ALA A 272 -2.89 -9.97 6.58
C ALA A 272 -2.66 -11.35 5.92
N ALA A 273 -3.62 -11.82 5.10
CA ALA A 273 -3.50 -13.08 4.36
C ALA A 273 -2.34 -13.05 3.37
N VAL A 274 -2.23 -11.99 2.56
CA VAL A 274 -1.15 -11.82 1.57
C VAL A 274 0.21 -11.74 2.26
N PHE A 275 0.35 -11.00 3.36
CA PHE A 275 1.61 -10.90 4.09
C PHE A 275 2.05 -12.25 4.67
N VAL A 276 1.13 -12.98 5.30
CA VAL A 276 1.40 -14.31 5.87
C VAL A 276 1.66 -15.34 4.76
N PHE A 277 0.96 -15.27 3.63
CA PHE A 277 1.26 -16.09 2.46
C PHE A 277 2.68 -15.84 1.95
N GLY A 278 3.11 -14.58 1.84
CA GLY A 278 4.49 -14.24 1.49
C GLY A 278 5.49 -14.88 2.45
N LYS A 279 5.27 -14.72 3.76
CA LYS A 279 6.17 -15.27 4.78
C LYS A 279 6.31 -16.79 4.68
N TYR A 280 5.25 -17.54 4.53
CA TYR A 280 5.28 -19.01 4.58
C TYR A 280 5.33 -19.69 3.22
N GLY A 281 4.77 -19.10 2.19
CA GLY A 281 4.75 -19.65 0.84
C GLY A 281 6.05 -19.42 0.08
N MET A 282 6.62 -18.21 0.23
CA MET A 282 7.82 -17.82 -0.52
C MET A 282 9.12 -18.17 0.22
N SER A 283 9.12 -18.20 1.57
CA SER A 283 10.30 -18.59 2.36
C SER A 283 10.67 -20.07 2.26
N ARG A 284 9.70 -20.95 1.98
CA ARG A 284 9.93 -22.39 1.91
C ARG A 284 10.66 -22.85 0.64
N ARG A 285 10.65 -22.04 -0.40
CA ARG A 285 11.37 -22.32 -1.62
C ARG A 285 12.76 -21.70 -1.49
N ASN A 286 13.79 -22.55 -1.49
CA ASN A 286 15.16 -22.08 -1.63
C ASN A 286 15.41 -21.86 -3.13
N PRO A 287 15.11 -20.66 -3.68
CA PRO A 287 15.27 -20.43 -5.10
C PRO A 287 16.75 -20.48 -5.43
N GLY A 288 17.09 -20.99 -6.58
CA GLY A 288 18.46 -20.93 -7.09
C GLY A 288 19.02 -19.51 -7.03
N GLU A 289 20.33 -19.40 -6.92
CA GLU A 289 21.01 -18.12 -6.68
C GLU A 289 20.71 -17.05 -7.76
N GLY A 290 20.46 -17.47 -9.00
CA GLY A 290 20.06 -16.61 -10.11
C GLY A 290 18.72 -15.91 -9.84
N LEU A 291 17.70 -16.66 -9.44
CA LEU A 291 16.37 -16.12 -9.12
C LEU A 291 16.42 -15.22 -7.87
N ARG A 292 17.18 -15.61 -6.85
CA ARG A 292 17.41 -14.77 -5.65
C ARG A 292 18.02 -13.43 -6.04
N ARG A 293 19.05 -13.42 -6.88
CA ARG A 293 19.69 -12.19 -7.38
C ARG A 293 18.71 -11.33 -8.18
N ALA A 294 17.92 -11.92 -9.05
CA ALA A 294 16.91 -11.21 -9.85
C ALA A 294 15.84 -10.54 -8.96
N VAL A 295 15.27 -11.28 -7.99
CA VAL A 295 14.28 -10.74 -7.04
C VAL A 295 14.87 -9.56 -6.25
N VAL A 296 16.07 -9.71 -5.72
CA VAL A 296 16.77 -8.64 -4.99
C VAL A 296 17.02 -7.43 -5.90
N TYR A 297 17.43 -7.67 -7.14
CA TYR A 297 17.70 -6.61 -8.12
C TYR A 297 16.45 -5.79 -8.44
N VAL A 298 15.29 -6.43 -8.68
CA VAL A 298 14.02 -5.75 -8.95
C VAL A 298 13.50 -5.04 -7.70
N SER A 299 13.51 -5.72 -6.54
CA SER A 299 13.04 -5.14 -5.27
C SER A 299 13.75 -3.83 -4.89
N GLN A 300 15.05 -3.73 -5.17
CA GLN A 300 15.82 -2.51 -4.92
C GLN A 300 15.39 -1.32 -5.79
N ARG A 301 14.65 -1.56 -6.85
CA ARG A 301 14.17 -0.54 -7.80
C ARG A 301 12.71 -0.16 -7.61
N CYS A 302 11.99 -0.89 -6.73
CA CYS A 302 10.57 -0.64 -6.50
C CYS A 302 10.26 0.80 -6.05
N PHE A 303 11.17 1.45 -5.32
CA PHE A 303 10.96 2.84 -4.90
C PHE A 303 10.96 3.80 -6.11
N GLY A 304 11.93 3.67 -7.03
CA GLY A 304 11.94 4.45 -8.27
C GLY A 304 10.77 4.08 -9.19
N MET A 305 10.38 2.80 -9.26
CA MET A 305 9.18 2.37 -9.99
C MET A 305 7.91 3.04 -9.45
N TYR A 306 7.77 3.11 -8.11
CA TYR A 306 6.69 3.82 -7.45
C TYR A 306 6.65 5.31 -7.84
N LEU A 307 7.78 5.97 -7.96
CA LEU A 307 7.84 7.41 -8.28
C LEU A 307 7.50 7.72 -9.75
N VAL A 308 7.77 6.79 -10.66
CA VAL A 308 7.68 7.00 -12.12
C VAL A 308 6.35 6.51 -12.72
N HIS A 309 5.71 5.49 -12.12
CA HIS A 309 4.62 4.75 -12.77
C HIS A 309 3.44 5.62 -13.22
N ALA A 310 3.04 6.62 -12.41
CA ALA A 310 1.93 7.50 -12.73
C ALA A 310 2.23 8.33 -13.98
N LEU A 311 3.45 8.84 -14.12
CA LEU A 311 3.87 9.58 -15.32
C LEU A 311 3.75 8.73 -16.60
N ILE A 312 4.08 7.42 -16.50
CA ILE A 312 3.94 6.50 -17.66
C ILE A 312 2.46 6.28 -17.97
N ILE A 313 1.61 6.02 -16.95
CA ILE A 313 0.16 5.82 -17.15
C ILE A 313 -0.47 7.06 -17.82
N GLU A 314 -0.14 8.26 -17.35
CA GLU A 314 -0.63 9.50 -17.90
C GLU A 314 -0.10 9.75 -19.31
N ALA A 315 1.20 9.52 -19.55
CA ALA A 315 1.78 9.66 -20.88
C ALA A 315 1.14 8.72 -21.90
N LEU A 316 0.83 7.47 -21.52
CA LEU A 316 0.12 6.52 -22.37
C LEU A 316 -1.28 7.05 -22.75
N ASN A 317 -2.02 7.60 -21.78
CA ASN A 317 -3.34 8.17 -22.03
C ASN A 317 -3.28 9.46 -22.85
N GLU A 318 -2.47 10.44 -22.44
CA GLU A 318 -2.50 11.81 -23.00
C GLU A 318 -1.77 11.94 -24.34
N LYS A 319 -0.67 11.19 -24.52
CA LYS A 319 0.16 11.32 -25.73
C LYS A 319 -0.13 10.23 -26.78
N PHE A 320 -0.58 9.05 -26.33
CA PHE A 320 -0.83 7.92 -27.22
C PHE A 320 -2.31 7.52 -27.30
N GLY A 321 -3.20 8.18 -26.52
CA GLY A 321 -4.61 7.82 -26.44
C GLY A 321 -4.87 6.43 -25.90
N LEU A 322 -3.86 5.78 -25.27
CA LEU A 322 -3.97 4.45 -24.76
C LEU A 322 -4.42 4.45 -23.29
N ASN A 323 -5.68 4.11 -23.07
CA ASN A 323 -6.30 3.98 -21.76
C ASN A 323 -7.10 2.68 -21.63
N THR A 324 -7.70 2.43 -20.48
CA THR A 324 -8.40 1.17 -20.17
C THR A 324 -9.66 0.91 -21.00
N LEU A 325 -10.13 1.89 -21.77
CA LEU A 325 -11.33 1.82 -22.64
C LEU A 325 -10.98 1.92 -24.13
N THR A 326 -9.72 2.01 -24.51
CA THR A 326 -9.29 2.15 -25.91
C THR A 326 -9.74 0.97 -26.78
N PHE A 327 -9.78 -0.24 -26.18
CA PHE A 327 -10.31 -1.47 -26.79
C PHE A 327 -10.86 -2.37 -25.67
N GLN A 328 -10.84 -3.70 -25.83
CA GLN A 328 -11.37 -4.59 -24.80
C GLN A 328 -10.70 -4.31 -23.42
N PRO A 329 -11.49 -3.91 -22.37
CA PRO A 329 -10.95 -3.32 -21.15
C PRO A 329 -9.92 -4.16 -20.39
N LEU A 330 -10.10 -5.50 -20.33
CA LEU A 330 -9.15 -6.37 -19.65
C LEU A 330 -7.80 -6.40 -20.41
N ILE A 331 -7.82 -6.51 -21.74
CA ILE A 331 -6.60 -6.56 -22.56
C ILE A 331 -5.88 -5.23 -22.49
N ALA A 332 -6.61 -4.11 -22.60
CA ALA A 332 -6.06 -2.76 -22.47
C ALA A 332 -5.38 -2.58 -21.10
N THR A 333 -6.06 -2.95 -20.00
CA THR A 333 -5.53 -2.88 -18.65
C THR A 333 -4.23 -3.70 -18.49
N LEU A 334 -4.19 -4.94 -18.97
CA LEU A 334 -3.01 -5.80 -18.88
C LEU A 334 -1.84 -5.28 -19.74
N LEU A 335 -2.12 -4.72 -20.91
CA LEU A 335 -1.11 -4.10 -21.78
C LEU A 335 -0.50 -2.87 -21.09
N ILE A 336 -1.35 -1.96 -20.58
CA ILE A 336 -0.90 -0.76 -19.86
C ILE A 336 -0.09 -1.15 -18.63
N LEU A 337 -0.54 -2.15 -17.86
CA LEU A 337 0.20 -2.67 -16.70
C LEU A 337 1.59 -3.18 -17.11
N THR A 338 1.67 -3.95 -18.18
CA THR A 338 2.94 -4.49 -18.68
C THR A 338 3.91 -3.40 -19.11
N ILE A 339 3.42 -2.42 -19.89
CA ILE A 339 4.23 -1.27 -20.34
C ILE A 339 4.66 -0.44 -19.14
N THR A 340 3.75 -0.15 -18.21
CA THR A 340 4.05 0.64 -17.00
C THR A 340 5.06 -0.06 -16.10
N PHE A 341 4.91 -1.37 -15.87
CA PHE A 341 5.84 -2.13 -15.02
C PHE A 341 7.24 -2.19 -15.63
N ILE A 342 7.35 -2.55 -16.91
CA ILE A 342 8.64 -2.65 -17.61
C ILE A 342 9.26 -1.25 -17.77
N GLY A 343 8.50 -0.27 -18.20
CA GLY A 343 8.97 1.11 -18.40
C GLY A 343 9.47 1.74 -17.10
N SER A 344 8.70 1.63 -16.02
CA SER A 344 9.10 2.15 -14.71
C SER A 344 10.33 1.42 -14.15
N PHE A 345 10.45 0.11 -14.38
CA PHE A 345 11.63 -0.66 -14.01
C PHE A 345 12.88 -0.20 -14.77
N ILE A 346 12.79 -0.01 -16.09
CA ILE A 346 13.90 0.45 -16.93
C ILE A 346 14.34 1.85 -16.48
N ILE A 347 13.40 2.79 -16.33
CA ILE A 347 13.70 4.15 -15.89
C ILE A 347 14.36 4.12 -14.49
N SER A 348 13.77 3.38 -13.55
CA SER A 348 14.36 3.23 -12.21
C SER A 348 15.77 2.61 -12.26
N ALA A 349 16.01 1.62 -13.13
CA ALA A 349 17.31 0.99 -13.30
C ALA A 349 18.36 1.97 -13.86
N ILE A 350 17.97 2.83 -14.81
CA ILE A 350 18.85 3.88 -15.38
C ILE A 350 19.19 4.91 -14.30
N LEU A 351 18.19 5.45 -13.60
CA LEU A 351 18.38 6.44 -12.53
C LEU A 351 19.28 5.90 -11.40
N ASN A 352 19.16 4.62 -11.08
CA ASN A 352 20.01 3.96 -10.08
C ASN A 352 21.49 3.78 -10.52
N ARG A 353 21.85 4.00 -11.80
CA ARG A 353 23.26 4.01 -12.25
C ARG A 353 23.96 5.33 -11.94
N ILE A 354 23.21 6.40 -11.75
CA ILE A 354 23.75 7.73 -11.45
C ILE A 354 23.87 7.85 -9.91
N PRO A 355 25.09 7.98 -9.34
CA PRO A 355 25.30 7.89 -7.89
C PRO A 355 24.47 8.90 -7.07
N ILE A 356 24.33 10.13 -7.55
CA ILE A 356 23.56 11.18 -6.87
C ILE A 356 22.05 10.83 -6.87
N LEU A 357 21.50 10.43 -8.03
CA LEU A 357 20.09 10.07 -8.15
C LEU A 357 19.76 8.83 -7.33
N LYS A 358 20.64 7.81 -7.36
CA LYS A 358 20.52 6.60 -6.53
C LYS A 358 20.47 6.91 -5.04
N LYS A 359 21.24 7.88 -4.58
CA LYS A 359 21.35 8.21 -3.16
C LYS A 359 20.15 8.99 -2.63
N TYR A 360 19.59 9.90 -3.43
CA TYR A 360 18.65 10.91 -2.96
C TYR A 360 17.28 10.87 -3.65
N ILE A 361 17.13 10.22 -4.81
CA ILE A 361 15.95 10.40 -5.67
C ILE A 361 15.22 9.09 -6.02
N VAL A 362 15.94 7.95 -6.01
CA VAL A 362 15.36 6.63 -6.35
C VAL A 362 15.81 5.51 -5.40
#